data_c79702cdb96578c557d27d7b40551f16
#
_entry.id   c79702cdb96578c557d27d7b40551f16
#
_cell.length_a   1.000
_cell.length_b   1.000
_cell.length_c   1.000
_cell.angle_alpha   90.00
_cell.angle_beta   90.00
_cell.angle_gamma   90.00
#
_symmetry.space_group_name_H-M   'P 1'
#
loop_
_entity.id
_entity.type
_entity.pdbx_description
1 polymer ?
#
loop_
_entity_poly.entity_id
_entity_poly.type
_entity_poly.pdbx_seq_one_letter_code
_entity_poly.pdbx_strand_id
1 'polypeptide(L)'
;MVLIQEVLEIVKKRNPNEPEFLQAVTEVLESIRPGIERNKKYRDAKILERLVEPERMIQFRVPWIDDNGQIQVNRGFRVQMNSALGPYKGGLRFHPTVCASIIKFLAFEQVFKNSLTGLPMGGGKGGSDFDPKGKSDREVMRFCQSFMTELFRHVGPHTDVAE
;
A
#
# COMPACT_ATOMS: atom_id res chain seq x y z
N MET A 1 24.82 11.51 2.85
CA MET A 1 24.41 11.74 1.43
C MET A 1 24.38 10.46 0.61
N VAL A 2 25.44 9.66 0.63
CA VAL A 2 25.57 8.47 -0.23
C VAL A 2 24.45 7.43 0.00
N LEU A 3 24.15 7.07 1.24
CA LEU A 3 23.20 5.99 1.55
C LEU A 3 21.76 6.22 1.02
N ILE A 4 21.20 7.41 1.22
CA ILE A 4 19.84 7.72 0.74
C ILE A 4 19.79 7.72 -0.78
N GLN A 5 20.79 8.28 -1.45
CA GLN A 5 20.87 8.27 -2.91
C GLN A 5 20.98 6.84 -3.46
N GLU A 6 21.78 5.99 -2.83
CA GLU A 6 21.88 4.58 -3.20
C GLU A 6 20.52 3.86 -3.09
N VAL A 7 19.78 4.10 -1.99
CA VAL A 7 18.44 3.52 -1.81
C VAL A 7 17.45 4.06 -2.83
N LEU A 8 17.46 5.35 -3.12
CA LEU A 8 16.58 5.95 -4.14
C LEU A 8 16.85 5.39 -5.54
N GLU A 9 18.10 5.16 -5.91
CA GLU A 9 18.44 4.51 -7.18
C GLU A 9 17.96 3.05 -7.24
N ILE A 10 18.03 2.31 -6.13
CA ILE A 10 17.46 0.98 -6.03
C ILE A 10 15.95 1.02 -6.21
N VAL A 11 15.24 1.93 -5.52
CA VAL A 11 13.78 2.08 -5.64
C VAL A 11 13.38 2.40 -7.08
N LYS A 12 14.05 3.37 -7.71
CA LYS A 12 13.81 3.77 -9.09
C LYS A 12 14.00 2.61 -10.08
N LYS A 13 15.06 1.84 -9.90
CA LYS A 13 15.36 0.69 -10.76
C LYS A 13 14.35 -0.45 -10.59
N ARG A 14 13.91 -0.72 -9.36
CA ARG A 14 12.95 -1.79 -9.06
C ARG A 14 11.51 -1.45 -9.37
N ASN A 15 11.17 -0.16 -9.39
CA ASN A 15 9.80 0.33 -9.56
C ASN A 15 9.71 1.26 -10.79
N PRO A 16 10.03 0.77 -12.00
CA PRO A 16 9.89 1.57 -13.20
C PRO A 16 8.42 1.96 -13.40
N ASN A 17 8.16 3.20 -13.82
CA ASN A 17 6.82 3.75 -14.04
C ASN A 17 5.92 3.85 -12.78
N GLU A 18 6.52 4.02 -11.61
CA GLU A 18 5.81 4.26 -10.35
C GLU A 18 6.18 5.63 -9.76
N PRO A 19 5.82 6.74 -10.42
CA PRO A 19 6.27 8.08 -10.03
C PRO A 19 5.73 8.51 -8.66
N GLU A 20 4.49 8.17 -8.33
CA GLU A 20 3.88 8.53 -7.04
C GLU A 20 4.60 7.84 -5.87
N PHE A 21 4.95 6.57 -6.06
CA PHE A 21 5.71 5.83 -5.05
C PHE A 21 7.13 6.39 -4.90
N LEU A 22 7.83 6.68 -5.99
CA LEU A 22 9.17 7.23 -5.97
C LEU A 22 9.19 8.62 -5.30
N GLN A 23 8.18 9.46 -5.58
CA GLN A 23 8.05 10.77 -4.94
C GLN A 23 7.89 10.64 -3.43
N ALA A 24 6.94 9.82 -2.97
CA ALA A 24 6.70 9.60 -1.54
C ALA A 24 7.93 9.07 -0.80
N VAL A 25 8.63 8.09 -1.40
CA VAL A 25 9.88 7.57 -0.83
C VAL A 25 10.95 8.66 -0.73
N THR A 26 11.11 9.47 -1.77
CA THR A 26 12.09 10.56 -1.78
C THR A 26 11.83 11.56 -0.65
N GLU A 27 10.60 12.05 -0.54
CA GLU A 27 10.21 13.02 0.49
C GLU A 27 10.43 12.50 1.91
N VAL A 28 10.03 11.25 2.17
CA VAL A 28 10.19 10.65 3.50
C VAL A 28 11.66 10.39 3.83
N LEU A 29 12.43 9.77 2.93
CA LEU A 29 13.84 9.47 3.19
C LEU A 29 14.67 10.74 3.42
N GLU A 30 14.37 11.82 2.68
CA GLU A 30 15.02 13.11 2.92
C GLU A 30 14.65 13.70 4.29
N SER A 31 13.40 13.57 4.72
CA SER A 31 12.94 14.08 6.01
C SER A 31 13.55 13.35 7.21
N ILE A 32 13.75 12.02 7.12
CA ILE A 32 14.33 11.22 8.21
C ILE A 32 15.87 11.15 8.17
N ARG A 33 16.50 11.73 7.13
CA ARG A 33 17.96 11.75 6.94
C ARG A 33 18.75 12.08 8.22
N PRO A 34 18.43 13.15 8.98
CA PRO A 34 19.22 13.50 10.15
C PRO A 34 19.26 12.42 11.23
N GLY A 35 18.17 11.65 11.38
CA GLY A 35 18.10 10.53 12.31
C GLY A 35 18.92 9.32 11.87
N ILE A 36 18.86 9.01 10.58
CA ILE A 36 19.58 7.87 9.98
C ILE A 36 21.10 8.11 9.99
N GLU A 37 21.54 9.30 9.63
CA GLU A 37 22.98 9.61 9.57
C GLU A 37 23.66 9.59 10.93
N ARG A 38 22.93 9.93 12.01
CA ARG A 38 23.46 9.93 13.39
C ARG A 38 23.70 8.54 13.97
N ASN A 39 23.14 7.49 13.36
CA ASN A 39 23.18 6.17 13.97
C ASN A 39 23.58 5.06 12.99
N LYS A 40 24.83 4.64 13.07
CA LYS A 40 25.41 3.60 12.21
C LYS A 40 24.61 2.29 12.23
N LYS A 41 23.97 1.92 13.35
CA LYS A 41 23.19 0.69 13.45
C LYS A 41 22.06 0.60 12.44
N TYR A 42 21.46 1.73 12.04
CA TYR A 42 20.39 1.75 11.04
C TYR A 42 20.89 1.39 9.64
N ARG A 43 22.11 1.82 9.31
CA ARG A 43 22.77 1.42 8.07
C ARG A 43 23.12 -0.07 8.07
N ASP A 44 23.73 -0.54 9.14
CA ASP A 44 24.17 -1.92 9.27
C ASP A 44 22.99 -2.90 9.23
N ALA A 45 21.83 -2.49 9.76
CA ALA A 45 20.58 -3.25 9.73
C ALA A 45 19.76 -3.11 8.42
N LYS A 46 20.27 -2.37 7.43
CA LYS A 46 19.56 -2.12 6.17
C LYS A 46 18.14 -1.58 6.34
N ILE A 47 17.97 -0.65 7.30
CA ILE A 47 16.63 -0.16 7.67
C ILE A 47 15.95 0.55 6.51
N LEU A 48 16.66 1.39 5.75
CA LEU A 48 16.05 2.13 4.63
C LEU A 48 15.62 1.18 3.52
N GLU A 49 16.47 0.24 3.14
CA GLU A 49 16.16 -0.74 2.11
C GLU A 49 14.94 -1.60 2.48
N ARG A 50 14.77 -1.91 3.76
CA ARG A 50 13.62 -2.66 4.27
C ARG A 50 12.35 -1.81 4.37
N LEU A 51 12.47 -0.52 4.66
CA LEU A 51 11.31 0.40 4.71
C LEU A 51 10.69 0.67 3.34
N VAL A 52 11.50 0.71 2.29
CA VAL A 52 11.04 1.04 0.95
C VAL A 52 10.55 -0.17 0.15
N GLU A 53 10.72 -1.37 0.66
CA GLU A 53 10.26 -2.61 0.00
C GLU A 53 9.05 -3.18 0.73
N PRO A 54 7.89 -3.33 0.09
CA PRO A 54 6.73 -3.99 0.71
C PRO A 54 7.07 -5.42 1.14
N GLU A 55 6.58 -5.83 2.31
CA GLU A 55 6.71 -7.23 2.72
C GLU A 55 5.92 -8.15 1.81
N ARG A 56 4.73 -7.69 1.34
CA ARG A 56 3.92 -8.40 0.36
C ARG A 56 2.98 -7.45 -0.39
N MET A 57 2.83 -7.68 -1.69
CA MET A 57 1.83 -7.03 -2.50
C MET A 57 0.97 -8.10 -3.18
N ILE A 58 -0.35 -7.94 -3.09
CA ILE A 58 -1.35 -8.83 -3.66
C ILE A 58 -2.15 -8.03 -4.68
N GLN A 59 -2.18 -8.50 -5.91
CA GLN A 59 -3.03 -7.97 -6.97
C GLN A 59 -3.96 -9.08 -7.43
N PHE A 60 -5.24 -8.77 -7.60
CA PHE A 60 -6.25 -9.75 -7.97
C PHE A 60 -7.31 -9.14 -8.89
N ARG A 61 -7.97 -10.02 -9.63
CA ARG A 61 -9.07 -9.68 -10.52
C ARG A 61 -10.38 -9.62 -9.74
N VAL A 62 -11.20 -8.60 -10.00
CA VAL A 62 -12.50 -8.39 -9.37
C VAL A 62 -13.59 -8.36 -10.46
N PRO A 63 -14.16 -9.49 -10.87
CA PRO A 63 -15.29 -9.53 -11.80
C PRO A 63 -16.61 -9.29 -11.05
N TRP A 64 -17.48 -8.45 -11.63
CA TRP A 64 -18.80 -8.18 -11.07
C TRP A 64 -19.79 -7.88 -12.20
N ILE A 65 -21.09 -7.96 -11.92
CA ILE A 65 -22.16 -7.75 -12.92
C ILE A 65 -22.81 -6.40 -12.65
N ASP A 66 -22.94 -5.55 -13.67
CA ASP A 66 -23.64 -4.28 -13.58
C ASP A 66 -25.16 -4.45 -13.66
N ASP A 67 -25.92 -3.36 -13.53
CA ASP A 67 -27.38 -3.40 -13.55
C ASP A 67 -27.95 -3.71 -14.94
N ASN A 68 -27.14 -3.64 -15.99
CA ASN A 68 -27.52 -4.05 -17.35
C ASN A 68 -27.19 -5.53 -17.63
N GLY A 69 -26.69 -6.27 -16.63
CA GLY A 69 -26.30 -7.68 -16.78
C GLY A 69 -24.95 -7.88 -17.46
N GLN A 70 -24.15 -6.83 -17.63
CA GLN A 70 -22.83 -6.91 -18.25
C GLN A 70 -21.76 -7.23 -17.22
N ILE A 71 -20.80 -8.09 -17.59
CA ILE A 71 -19.65 -8.41 -16.74
C ILE A 71 -18.63 -7.28 -16.84
N GLN A 72 -18.31 -6.71 -15.69
CA GLN A 72 -17.24 -5.75 -15.49
C GLN A 72 -16.06 -6.42 -14.80
N VAL A 73 -14.84 -5.93 -15.07
CA VAL A 73 -13.62 -6.47 -14.47
C VAL A 73 -12.75 -5.32 -13.96
N ASN A 74 -12.54 -5.29 -12.65
CA ASN A 74 -11.65 -4.35 -12.00
C ASN A 74 -10.41 -5.07 -11.44
N ARG A 75 -9.41 -4.29 -11.04
CA ARG A 75 -8.23 -4.76 -10.32
C ARG A 75 -8.37 -4.43 -8.83
N GLY A 76 -8.12 -5.41 -7.99
CA GLY A 76 -7.98 -5.23 -6.55
C GLY A 76 -6.51 -5.28 -6.14
N PHE A 77 -6.17 -4.52 -5.11
CA PHE A 77 -4.81 -4.44 -4.54
C PHE A 77 -4.85 -4.49 -3.03
N ARG A 78 -3.90 -5.19 -2.42
CA ARG A 78 -3.54 -5.05 -1.00
C ARG A 78 -2.03 -5.04 -0.87
N VAL A 79 -1.48 -3.97 -0.33
CA VAL A 79 -0.06 -3.83 -0.01
C VAL A 79 0.11 -3.95 1.50
N GLN A 80 0.80 -4.99 1.92
CA GLN A 80 1.24 -5.23 3.29
C GLN A 80 2.68 -4.71 3.37
N MET A 81 2.79 -3.44 3.80
CA MET A 81 4.05 -2.71 3.64
C MET A 81 5.06 -3.07 4.71
N ASN A 82 4.67 -3.00 5.97
CA ASN A 82 5.60 -3.24 7.08
C ASN A 82 4.86 -3.67 8.34
N SER A 83 5.31 -4.75 8.97
CA SER A 83 4.74 -5.33 10.19
C SER A 83 5.66 -5.22 11.41
N ALA A 84 6.71 -4.41 11.37
CA ALA A 84 7.69 -4.31 12.44
C ALA A 84 7.10 -3.85 13.78
N LEU A 85 6.05 -3.01 13.75
CA LEU A 85 5.37 -2.50 14.94
C LEU A 85 4.08 -3.26 15.30
N GLY A 86 3.61 -4.15 14.44
CA GLY A 86 2.38 -4.91 14.66
C GLY A 86 1.68 -5.27 13.35
N PRO A 87 0.43 -5.78 13.41
CA PRO A 87 -0.35 -6.11 12.24
C PRO A 87 -0.42 -4.96 11.24
N TYR A 88 -0.43 -5.28 9.96
CA TYR A 88 -0.66 -4.24 8.93
C TYR A 88 -2.01 -3.59 9.20
N LYS A 89 -2.07 -2.26 9.12
CA LYS A 89 -3.31 -1.52 9.25
C LYS A 89 -3.38 -0.39 8.24
N GLY A 90 -4.52 -0.28 7.58
CA GLY A 90 -4.85 0.79 6.66
C GLY A 90 -6.07 0.46 5.81
N GLY A 91 -6.79 1.50 5.41
CA GLY A 91 -8.06 1.40 4.72
C GLY A 91 -7.98 0.93 3.27
N LEU A 92 -9.14 0.99 2.61
CA LEU A 92 -9.31 0.69 1.19
C LEU A 92 -9.69 1.96 0.43
N ARG A 93 -9.10 2.16 -0.75
CA ARG A 93 -9.41 3.27 -1.65
C ARG A 93 -10.04 2.74 -2.93
N PHE A 94 -11.26 3.20 -3.25
CA PHE A 94 -11.92 2.91 -4.52
C PHE A 94 -11.98 4.19 -5.36
N HIS A 95 -11.23 4.19 -6.46
CA HIS A 95 -11.17 5.33 -7.37
C HIS A 95 -10.58 4.89 -8.71
N PRO A 96 -11.04 5.40 -9.86
CA PRO A 96 -10.56 4.97 -11.17
C PRO A 96 -9.05 5.18 -11.42
N THR A 97 -8.41 6.07 -10.68
CA THR A 97 -6.96 6.29 -10.77
C THR A 97 -6.11 5.29 -9.99
N VAL A 98 -6.74 4.40 -9.19
CA VAL A 98 -6.01 3.43 -8.38
C VAL A 98 -5.22 2.46 -9.26
N CYS A 99 -3.94 2.36 -8.96
CA CYS A 99 -2.99 1.43 -9.57
C CYS A 99 -1.99 0.96 -8.50
N ALA A 100 -1.12 0.05 -8.86
CA ALA A 100 -0.10 -0.49 -7.96
C ALA A 100 0.78 0.61 -7.33
N SER A 101 1.23 1.60 -8.12
CA SER A 101 2.04 2.73 -7.65
C SER A 101 1.32 3.52 -6.56
N ILE A 102 0.04 3.86 -6.79
CA ILE A 102 -0.78 4.64 -5.85
C ILE A 102 -1.00 3.88 -4.54
N ILE A 103 -1.36 2.59 -4.60
CA ILE A 103 -1.56 1.81 -3.37
C ILE A 103 -0.24 1.60 -2.63
N LYS A 104 0.87 1.43 -3.35
CA LYS A 104 2.19 1.28 -2.74
C LYS A 104 2.63 2.54 -2.01
N PHE A 105 2.46 3.74 -2.62
CA PHE A 105 2.81 4.97 -1.92
C PHE A 105 1.92 5.21 -0.70
N LEU A 106 0.62 4.96 -0.81
CA LEU A 106 -0.30 5.11 0.31
C LEU A 106 0.02 4.13 1.47
N ALA A 107 0.43 2.90 1.14
CA ALA A 107 0.86 1.93 2.15
C ALA A 107 2.17 2.35 2.83
N PHE A 108 3.11 2.90 2.07
CA PHE A 108 4.36 3.43 2.58
C PHE A 108 4.14 4.59 3.55
N GLU A 109 3.34 5.58 3.18
CA GLU A 109 2.96 6.69 4.07
C GLU A 109 2.21 6.21 5.31
N GLN A 110 1.35 5.19 5.16
CA GLN A 110 0.59 4.63 6.27
C GLN A 110 1.49 4.03 7.36
N VAL A 111 2.65 3.46 7.00
CA VAL A 111 3.64 2.96 7.97
C VAL A 111 4.08 4.07 8.92
N PHE A 112 4.45 5.23 8.38
CA PHE A 112 4.90 6.36 9.19
C PHE A 112 3.76 6.99 9.98
N LYS A 113 2.60 7.17 9.35
CA LYS A 113 1.40 7.66 10.03
C LYS A 113 1.05 6.82 11.25
N ASN A 114 1.04 5.49 11.11
CA ASN A 114 0.73 4.59 12.21
C ASN A 114 1.82 4.59 13.30
N SER A 115 3.10 4.67 12.92
CA SER A 115 4.21 4.70 13.86
C SER A 115 4.15 5.91 14.81
N LEU A 116 3.63 7.03 14.34
CA LEU A 116 3.49 8.26 15.13
C LEU A 116 2.37 8.19 16.18
N THR A 117 1.49 7.21 16.11
CA THR A 117 0.43 7.01 17.11
C THR A 117 0.93 6.40 18.41
N GLY A 118 2.10 5.75 18.39
CA GLY A 118 2.61 4.95 19.52
C GLY A 118 1.89 3.62 19.74
N LEU A 119 0.92 3.28 18.89
CA LEU A 119 0.17 2.02 18.97
C LEU A 119 0.92 0.88 18.26
N PRO A 120 0.73 -0.39 18.67
CA PRO A 120 1.41 -1.54 18.07
C PRO A 120 0.75 -1.97 16.76
N MET A 121 0.86 -1.14 15.73
CA MET A 121 0.31 -1.40 14.41
C MET A 121 1.29 -1.04 13.31
N GLY A 122 1.41 -1.93 12.34
CA GLY A 122 2.17 -1.74 11.12
C GLY A 122 1.39 -0.92 10.09
N GLY A 123 1.83 -0.96 8.85
CA GLY A 123 1.22 -0.21 7.77
C GLY A 123 0.86 -1.09 6.57
N GLY A 124 -0.33 -0.86 6.05
CA GLY A 124 -0.82 -1.46 4.83
C GLY A 124 -1.84 -0.57 4.15
N LYS A 125 -2.16 -0.87 2.91
CA LYS A 125 -3.19 -0.17 2.13
C LYS A 125 -3.76 -1.10 1.07
N GLY A 126 -5.04 -0.92 0.80
CA GLY A 126 -5.69 -1.62 -0.30
C GLY A 126 -6.53 -0.69 -1.15
N GLY A 127 -7.12 -1.26 -2.19
CA GLY A 127 -8.02 -0.52 -3.05
C GLY A 127 -8.28 -1.18 -4.38
N SER A 128 -9.00 -0.46 -5.21
CA SER A 128 -9.38 -0.90 -6.57
C SER A 128 -9.55 0.31 -7.48
N ASP A 129 -9.37 0.10 -8.77
CA ASP A 129 -9.72 1.05 -9.83
C ASP A 129 -11.24 1.15 -10.08
N PHE A 130 -12.05 0.51 -9.24
CA PHE A 130 -13.50 0.66 -9.25
C PHE A 130 -13.91 2.09 -8.90
N ASP A 131 -14.76 2.67 -9.75
CA ASP A 131 -15.37 3.97 -9.49
C ASP A 131 -16.79 3.79 -8.91
N PRO A 132 -17.01 4.06 -7.61
CA PRO A 132 -18.33 3.96 -7.01
C PRO A 132 -19.29 5.07 -7.45
N LYS A 133 -18.76 6.12 -8.10
CA LYS A 133 -19.55 7.28 -8.50
C LYS A 133 -20.53 6.90 -9.61
N GLY A 134 -21.81 7.19 -9.39
CA GLY A 134 -22.88 6.88 -10.34
C GLY A 134 -23.26 5.39 -10.42
N LYS A 135 -22.76 4.56 -9.50
CA LYS A 135 -23.17 3.16 -9.36
C LYS A 135 -24.37 3.05 -8.42
N SER A 136 -25.22 2.07 -8.68
CA SER A 136 -26.29 1.72 -7.74
C SER A 136 -25.72 1.00 -6.50
N ASP A 137 -26.46 1.01 -5.39
CA ASP A 137 -26.07 0.27 -4.18
C ASP A 137 -25.92 -1.23 -4.46
N ARG A 138 -26.67 -1.77 -5.40
CA ARG A 138 -26.59 -3.17 -5.81
C ARG A 138 -25.29 -3.46 -6.59
N GLU A 139 -24.87 -2.55 -7.45
CA GLU A 139 -23.60 -2.65 -8.17
C GLU A 139 -22.43 -2.59 -7.20
N VAL A 140 -22.45 -1.61 -6.30
CA VAL A 140 -21.42 -1.49 -5.24
C VAL A 140 -21.36 -2.76 -4.39
N MET A 141 -22.52 -3.31 -4.01
CA MET A 141 -22.57 -4.54 -3.23
C MET A 141 -21.95 -5.72 -4.00
N ARG A 142 -22.31 -5.92 -5.27
CA ARG A 142 -21.74 -7.00 -6.10
C ARG A 142 -20.22 -6.85 -6.28
N PHE A 143 -19.76 -5.62 -6.50
CA PHE A 143 -18.33 -5.34 -6.53
C PHE A 143 -17.66 -5.69 -5.21
N CYS A 144 -18.18 -5.20 -4.08
CA CYS A 144 -17.60 -5.46 -2.76
C CYS A 144 -17.55 -6.95 -2.42
N GLN A 145 -18.59 -7.71 -2.74
CA GLN A 145 -18.63 -9.16 -2.55
C GLN A 145 -17.53 -9.87 -3.35
N SER A 146 -17.36 -9.48 -4.62
CA SER A 146 -16.29 -10.02 -5.47
C SER A 146 -14.91 -9.64 -4.95
N PHE A 147 -14.73 -8.37 -4.57
CA PHE A 147 -13.48 -7.87 -4.00
C PHE A 147 -13.10 -8.64 -2.73
N MET A 148 -14.05 -8.86 -1.82
CA MET A 148 -13.80 -9.56 -0.56
C MET A 148 -13.61 -11.07 -0.75
N THR A 149 -14.08 -11.67 -1.83
CA THR A 149 -13.85 -13.10 -2.16
C THR A 149 -12.34 -13.43 -2.24
N GLU A 150 -11.52 -12.48 -2.65
CA GLU A 150 -10.06 -12.63 -2.65
C GLU A 150 -9.42 -12.02 -1.38
N LEU A 151 -9.83 -10.83 -1.00
CA LEU A 151 -9.18 -10.10 0.09
C LEU A 151 -9.29 -10.81 1.44
N PHE A 152 -10.42 -11.48 1.74
CA PHE A 152 -10.65 -12.09 3.06
C PHE A 152 -9.57 -13.11 3.46
N ARG A 153 -8.90 -13.72 2.50
CA ARG A 153 -7.82 -14.70 2.72
C ARG A 153 -6.56 -14.06 3.32
N HIS A 154 -6.44 -12.75 3.20
CA HIS A 154 -5.22 -12.01 3.53
C HIS A 154 -5.39 -11.07 4.71
N VAL A 155 -6.63 -10.85 5.14
CA VAL A 155 -6.96 -9.93 6.25
C VAL A 155 -7.43 -10.69 7.49
N GLY A 156 -7.23 -10.06 8.64
CA GLY A 156 -7.63 -10.64 9.92
C GLY A 156 -7.16 -9.76 11.08
N PRO A 157 -7.77 -9.91 12.27
CA PRO A 157 -7.54 -8.99 13.40
C PRO A 157 -6.11 -9.00 13.93
N HIS A 158 -5.36 -10.07 13.68
CA HIS A 158 -3.99 -10.24 14.18
C HIS A 158 -2.92 -10.19 13.09
N THR A 159 -3.32 -10.05 11.82
CA THR A 159 -2.39 -10.05 10.68
C THR A 159 -2.47 -8.79 9.85
N ASP A 160 -3.66 -8.45 9.37
CA ASP A 160 -3.89 -7.31 8.48
C ASP A 160 -5.30 -6.74 8.66
N VAL A 161 -5.39 -5.54 9.20
CA VAL A 161 -6.66 -4.86 9.48
C VAL A 161 -6.94 -3.85 8.36
N ALA A 162 -7.89 -4.18 7.50
CA ALA A 162 -8.32 -3.37 6.36
C ALA A 162 -9.49 -2.44 6.75
N GLU A 163 -9.19 -1.39 7.51
CA GLU A 163 -10.16 -0.44 8.05
C GLU A 163 -9.84 1.00 7.65
#